data_1b5575904509efe10e56453fda904e31
#
_entry.id   1b5575904509efe10e56453fda904e31
#
_cell.length_a   1.000
_cell.length_b   1.000
_cell.length_c   1.000
_cell.angle_alpha   90.00
_cell.angle_beta   90.00
_cell.angle_gamma   90.00
#
_symmetry.space_group_name_H-M   'P 1'
#
loop_
_entity.id
_entity.type
_entity.pdbx_description
1 polymer ?
#
loop_
_entity_poly.entity_id
_entity_poly.type
_entity_poly.pdbx_seq_one_letter_code
_entity_poly.pdbx_strand_id
1 'polypeptide(L)'
;YVQVYRLPLDHIFYNIKNGRFASEYAELVTKQGRDLKPEDADDAKKIQKLLIDLDPKQSGLLEREIGKFGQKDPGVITVGGYVINGNRRMSVLQNLVNEGDSNFNFLDVARLPVGVSAIDIWKIEAGIQLSRPVQLNYGPINNLLKFKEGIEAGLKPLEIAKELYGGFKEKDILADPNLEIIKIKSN
;
A
#
# COMPACT_ATOMS: atom_id res chain seq x y z
N TYR A 1 2.15 -7.89 21.64
CA TYR A 1 2.48 -8.92 20.64
C TYR A 1 1.38 -8.95 19.60
N VAL A 2 1.72 -8.87 18.32
CA VAL A 2 0.77 -9.03 17.21
C VAL A 2 0.88 -10.48 16.74
N GLN A 3 -0.26 -11.15 16.61
CA GLN A 3 -0.30 -12.51 16.10
C GLN A 3 -0.07 -12.50 14.58
N VAL A 4 0.89 -13.31 14.12
CA VAL A 4 1.22 -13.48 12.71
C VAL A 4 0.67 -14.81 12.23
N TYR A 5 0.02 -14.79 11.08
CA TYR A 5 -0.54 -15.95 10.40
C TYR A 5 0.18 -16.17 9.08
N ARG A 6 0.32 -17.42 8.69
CA ARG A 6 0.81 -17.80 7.36
C ARG A 6 -0.38 -18.12 6.48
N LEU A 7 -0.64 -17.31 5.46
CA LEU A 7 -1.79 -17.48 4.57
C LEU A 7 -1.34 -17.78 3.14
N PRO A 8 -1.99 -18.74 2.46
CA PRO A 8 -1.76 -18.98 1.04
C PRO A 8 -2.06 -17.74 0.20
N LEU A 9 -1.29 -17.52 -0.88
CA LEU A 9 -1.43 -16.31 -1.73
C LEU A 9 -2.79 -16.23 -2.44
N ASP A 10 -3.45 -17.34 -2.68
CA ASP A 10 -4.78 -17.42 -3.30
C ASP A 10 -5.95 -17.02 -2.37
N HIS A 11 -5.65 -16.81 -1.07
CA HIS A 11 -6.62 -16.35 -0.07
C HIS A 11 -6.47 -14.88 0.31
N ILE A 12 -5.57 -14.16 -0.35
CA ILE A 12 -5.31 -12.75 -0.10
C ILE A 12 -5.33 -11.94 -1.39
N PHE A 13 -5.71 -10.66 -1.28
CA PHE A 13 -6.00 -9.81 -2.42
C PHE A 13 -5.18 -8.52 -2.36
N TYR A 14 -4.77 -8.03 -3.54
CA TYR A 14 -4.11 -6.72 -3.65
C TYR A 14 -5.06 -5.61 -3.20
N ASN A 15 -4.53 -4.66 -2.43
CA ASN A 15 -5.26 -3.45 -2.10
C ASN A 15 -5.02 -2.38 -3.18
N ILE A 16 -5.97 -2.24 -4.08
CA ILE A 16 -5.93 -1.25 -5.17
C ILE A 16 -6.10 0.19 -4.68
N LYS A 17 -6.57 0.39 -3.45
CA LYS A 17 -6.68 1.70 -2.80
C LYS A 17 -5.38 2.15 -2.13
N ASN A 18 -4.28 1.43 -2.35
CA ASN A 18 -2.99 1.78 -1.78
C ASN A 18 -2.41 3.02 -2.45
N GLY A 19 -2.24 4.09 -1.69
CA GLY A 19 -1.78 5.39 -2.18
C GLY A 19 -0.39 5.39 -2.85
N ARG A 20 0.41 4.32 -2.69
CA ARG A 20 1.75 4.23 -3.30
C ARG A 20 1.74 4.14 -4.82
N PHE A 21 0.71 3.56 -5.38
CA PHE A 21 0.58 3.34 -6.83
C PHE A 21 -0.77 3.82 -7.37
N ALA A 22 -1.42 4.71 -6.65
CA ALA A 22 -2.75 5.19 -7.00
C ALA A 22 -2.80 5.89 -8.36
N SER A 23 -1.75 6.66 -8.73
CA SER A 23 -1.64 7.29 -10.04
C SER A 23 -1.49 6.28 -11.15
N GLU A 24 -0.60 5.32 -10.99
CA GLU A 24 -0.30 4.28 -11.97
C GLU A 24 -1.49 3.32 -12.11
N TYR A 25 -2.18 3.04 -11.02
CA TYR A 25 -3.43 2.27 -11.05
C TYR A 25 -4.53 3.01 -11.82
N ALA A 26 -4.69 4.32 -11.62
CA ALA A 26 -5.66 5.12 -12.37
C ALA A 26 -5.36 5.12 -13.88
N GLU A 27 -4.07 5.18 -14.27
CA GLU A 27 -3.68 5.02 -15.67
C GLU A 27 -4.03 3.62 -16.21
N LEU A 28 -3.81 2.58 -15.42
CA LEU A 28 -4.13 1.21 -15.80
C LEU A 28 -5.65 1.04 -15.98
N VAL A 29 -6.47 1.57 -15.07
CA VAL A 29 -7.94 1.59 -15.17
C VAL A 29 -8.38 2.31 -16.44
N THR A 30 -7.80 3.48 -16.74
CA THR A 30 -8.10 4.23 -17.96
C THR A 30 -7.79 3.43 -19.21
N LYS A 31 -6.65 2.72 -19.26
CA LYS A 31 -6.27 1.86 -20.39
C LYS A 31 -7.18 0.63 -20.54
N GLN A 32 -7.70 0.09 -19.43
CA GLN A 32 -8.60 -1.07 -19.43
C GLN A 32 -10.08 -0.67 -19.68
N GLY A 33 -10.44 0.61 -19.50
CA GLY A 33 -11.82 1.10 -19.61
C GLY A 33 -12.73 0.66 -18.47
N ARG A 34 -12.19 0.05 -17.41
CA ARG A 34 -12.93 -0.40 -16.23
C ARG A 34 -12.01 -0.56 -15.01
N ASP A 35 -12.60 -0.55 -13.82
CA ASP A 35 -11.90 -0.94 -12.60
C ASP A 35 -11.49 -2.42 -12.65
N LEU A 36 -10.34 -2.70 -12.05
CA LEU A 36 -9.85 -4.07 -11.89
C LEU A 36 -10.38 -4.65 -10.57
N LYS A 37 -10.63 -5.95 -10.59
CA LYS A 37 -11.10 -6.73 -9.43
C LYS A 37 -9.92 -7.57 -8.91
N PRO A 38 -9.36 -7.26 -7.73
CA PRO A 38 -8.23 -8.02 -7.18
C PRO A 38 -8.52 -9.50 -6.93
N GLU A 39 -9.80 -9.87 -6.83
CA GLU A 39 -10.29 -11.25 -6.65
C GLU A 39 -10.31 -12.03 -7.97
N ASP A 40 -10.28 -11.35 -9.11
CA ASP A 40 -10.20 -11.95 -10.42
C ASP A 40 -8.74 -12.27 -10.77
N ALA A 41 -8.45 -13.49 -11.20
CA ALA A 41 -7.09 -13.95 -11.43
C ALA A 41 -6.35 -13.18 -12.53
N ASP A 42 -7.06 -12.75 -13.59
CA ASP A 42 -6.44 -12.02 -14.69
C ASP A 42 -6.20 -10.55 -14.33
N ASP A 43 -7.10 -9.96 -13.56
CA ASP A 43 -6.93 -8.61 -13.03
C ASP A 43 -5.84 -8.57 -11.95
N ALA A 44 -5.78 -9.58 -11.08
CA ALA A 44 -4.70 -9.74 -10.10
C ALA A 44 -3.31 -9.80 -10.77
N LYS A 45 -3.16 -10.52 -11.89
CA LYS A 45 -1.92 -10.55 -12.68
C LYS A 45 -1.53 -9.17 -13.22
N LYS A 46 -2.51 -8.36 -13.67
CA LYS A 46 -2.25 -6.99 -14.15
C LYS A 46 -1.77 -6.09 -13.01
N ILE A 47 -2.40 -6.21 -11.83
CA ILE A 47 -2.00 -5.47 -10.63
C ILE A 47 -0.62 -5.92 -10.16
N GLN A 48 -0.33 -7.22 -10.16
CA GLN A 48 0.98 -7.79 -9.84
C GLN A 48 2.07 -7.18 -10.75
N LYS A 49 1.83 -7.21 -12.06
CA LYS A 49 2.76 -6.65 -13.04
C LYS A 49 3.00 -5.16 -12.80
N LEU A 50 1.94 -4.39 -12.57
CA LEU A 50 2.05 -2.97 -12.23
C LEU A 50 2.97 -2.76 -11.03
N LEU A 51 2.78 -3.52 -9.95
CA LEU A 51 3.56 -3.38 -8.71
C LEU A 51 5.05 -3.74 -8.88
N ILE A 52 5.37 -4.69 -9.74
CA ILE A 52 6.75 -5.05 -10.11
C ILE A 52 7.38 -3.94 -10.96
N ASP A 53 6.64 -3.45 -11.96
CA ASP A 53 7.11 -2.46 -12.94
C ASP A 53 7.28 -1.05 -12.34
N LEU A 54 6.64 -0.74 -11.20
CA LEU A 54 6.85 0.52 -10.47
C LEU A 54 8.31 0.79 -10.11
N ASP A 55 9.02 -0.25 -9.69
CA ASP A 55 10.44 -0.21 -9.40
C ASP A 55 11.04 -1.61 -9.56
N PRO A 56 11.41 -1.99 -10.80
CA PRO A 56 11.94 -3.31 -11.09
C PRO A 56 13.23 -3.63 -10.33
N LYS A 57 14.05 -2.61 -10.06
CA LYS A 57 15.30 -2.78 -9.31
C LYS A 57 15.03 -3.18 -7.87
N GLN A 58 14.14 -2.47 -7.18
CA GLN A 58 13.76 -2.80 -5.79
C GLN A 58 12.98 -4.10 -5.71
N SER A 59 12.14 -4.41 -6.71
CA SER A 59 11.42 -5.68 -6.80
C SER A 59 12.40 -6.85 -6.93
N GLY A 60 13.40 -6.75 -7.80
CA GLY A 60 14.43 -7.78 -7.96
C GLY A 60 15.39 -7.90 -6.75
N LEU A 61 15.63 -6.81 -6.00
CA LEU A 61 16.37 -6.87 -4.74
C LEU A 61 15.56 -7.63 -3.69
N LEU A 62 14.28 -7.31 -3.54
CA LEU A 62 13.36 -7.94 -2.60
C LEU A 62 13.20 -9.44 -2.91
N GLU A 63 13.11 -9.80 -4.20
CA GLU A 63 13.00 -11.18 -4.66
C GLU A 63 14.22 -12.01 -4.24
N ARG A 64 15.43 -11.50 -4.49
CA ARG A 64 16.67 -12.14 -4.04
C ARG A 64 16.77 -12.25 -2.51
N GLU A 65 16.32 -11.21 -1.79
CA GLU A 65 16.29 -11.22 -0.33
C GLU A 65 15.32 -12.29 0.21
N ILE A 66 14.11 -12.34 -0.32
CA ILE A 66 13.10 -13.34 0.05
C ILE A 66 13.58 -14.76 -0.32
N GLY A 67 14.12 -14.93 -1.51
CA GLY A 67 14.65 -16.24 -1.95
C GLY A 67 15.78 -16.76 -1.06
N LYS A 68 16.60 -15.86 -0.50
CA LYS A 68 17.74 -16.24 0.34
C LYS A 68 17.41 -16.37 1.83
N PHE A 69 16.56 -15.48 2.35
CA PHE A 69 16.35 -15.34 3.80
C PHE A 69 14.90 -15.54 4.24
N GLY A 70 13.99 -15.76 3.30
CA GLY A 70 12.55 -15.78 3.59
C GLY A 70 11.97 -14.41 3.88
N GLN A 71 10.75 -14.39 4.38
CA GLN A 71 10.05 -13.16 4.74
C GLN A 71 10.47 -12.69 6.13
N LYS A 72 11.02 -11.49 6.24
CA LYS A 72 11.50 -10.92 7.53
C LYS A 72 10.39 -10.23 8.32
N ASP A 73 9.53 -9.48 7.63
CA ASP A 73 8.46 -8.71 8.25
C ASP A 73 7.10 -9.22 7.77
N PRO A 74 6.11 -9.37 8.64
CA PRO A 74 4.76 -9.73 8.20
C PRO A 74 4.13 -8.60 7.39
N GLY A 75 3.26 -8.95 6.45
CA GLY A 75 2.32 -8.03 5.84
C GLY A 75 1.23 -7.64 6.83
N VAL A 76 0.40 -6.66 6.45
CA VAL A 76 -0.83 -6.31 7.19
C VAL A 76 -2.01 -6.48 6.27
N ILE A 77 -3.04 -7.21 6.72
CA ILE A 77 -4.25 -7.44 5.93
C ILE A 77 -5.52 -7.04 6.70
N THR A 78 -6.57 -6.74 5.95
CA THR A 78 -7.93 -6.60 6.49
C THR A 78 -8.52 -7.97 6.83
N VAL A 79 -9.66 -7.98 7.51
CA VAL A 79 -10.47 -9.21 7.74
C VAL A 79 -10.86 -9.87 6.42
N GLY A 80 -11.11 -9.10 5.36
CA GLY A 80 -11.46 -9.60 4.03
C GLY A 80 -10.26 -10.07 3.19
N GLY A 81 -9.05 -10.11 3.74
CA GLY A 81 -7.86 -10.58 3.04
C GLY A 81 -7.16 -9.54 2.16
N TYR A 82 -7.58 -8.27 2.16
CA TYR A 82 -6.92 -7.22 1.37
C TYR A 82 -5.64 -6.73 2.04
N VAL A 83 -4.56 -6.67 1.28
CA VAL A 83 -3.21 -6.35 1.77
C VAL A 83 -3.03 -4.84 1.93
N ILE A 84 -3.09 -4.35 3.16
CA ILE A 84 -2.82 -2.95 3.51
C ILE A 84 -1.32 -2.64 3.38
N ASN A 85 -0.48 -3.56 3.87
CA ASN A 85 0.98 -3.47 3.71
C ASN A 85 1.54 -4.82 3.26
N GLY A 86 2.41 -4.80 2.24
CA GLY A 86 3.04 -6.00 1.69
C GLY A 86 2.64 -6.32 0.25
N ASN A 87 1.90 -5.44 -0.45
CA ASN A 87 1.50 -5.65 -1.85
C ASN A 87 2.69 -5.99 -2.77
N ARG A 88 3.81 -5.23 -2.70
CA ARG A 88 5.03 -5.56 -3.49
C ARG A 88 5.61 -6.91 -3.09
N ARG A 89 5.64 -7.23 -1.79
CA ARG A 89 6.11 -8.54 -1.31
C ARG A 89 5.24 -9.67 -1.86
N MET A 90 3.93 -9.52 -1.80
CA MET A 90 2.98 -10.47 -2.40
C MET A 90 3.25 -10.65 -3.90
N SER A 91 3.50 -9.55 -4.64
CA SER A 91 3.83 -9.62 -6.08
C SER A 91 5.10 -10.40 -6.36
N VAL A 92 6.14 -10.19 -5.54
CA VAL A 92 7.42 -10.91 -5.64
C VAL A 92 7.26 -12.39 -5.30
N LEU A 93 6.54 -12.72 -4.23
CA LEU A 93 6.24 -14.11 -3.87
C LEU A 93 5.49 -14.83 -4.98
N GLN A 94 4.50 -14.15 -5.60
CA GLN A 94 3.77 -14.71 -6.73
C GLN A 94 4.68 -14.94 -7.96
N ASN A 95 5.70 -14.08 -8.19
CA ASN A 95 6.69 -14.32 -9.23
C ASN A 95 7.48 -15.61 -8.96
N LEU A 96 8.02 -15.77 -7.75
CA LEU A 96 8.76 -16.98 -7.35
C LEU A 96 7.92 -18.24 -7.54
N VAL A 97 6.64 -18.20 -7.17
CA VAL A 97 5.71 -19.32 -7.42
C VAL A 97 5.53 -19.58 -8.91
N ASN A 98 5.36 -18.54 -9.72
CA ASN A 98 5.21 -18.65 -11.18
C ASN A 98 6.49 -19.20 -11.86
N GLU A 99 7.66 -18.98 -11.27
CA GLU A 99 8.95 -19.54 -11.68
C GLU A 99 9.15 -20.99 -11.24
N GLY A 100 8.20 -21.56 -10.49
CA GLY A 100 8.16 -22.96 -10.10
C GLY A 100 8.54 -23.26 -8.65
N ASP A 101 8.82 -22.25 -7.83
CA ASP A 101 9.13 -22.48 -6.40
C ASP A 101 7.87 -22.34 -5.53
N SER A 102 7.19 -23.46 -5.32
CA SER A 102 5.96 -23.54 -4.52
C SER A 102 6.20 -23.28 -3.01
N ASN A 103 7.45 -23.25 -2.55
CA ASN A 103 7.77 -22.93 -1.15
C ASN A 103 7.41 -21.49 -0.78
N PHE A 104 7.21 -20.62 -1.77
CA PHE A 104 6.84 -19.21 -1.59
C PHE A 104 5.34 -18.94 -1.74
N ASN A 105 4.49 -19.96 -1.86
CA ASN A 105 3.04 -19.81 -2.04
C ASN A 105 2.31 -19.37 -0.75
N PHE A 106 2.89 -18.45 0.01
CA PHE A 106 2.27 -17.88 1.21
C PHE A 106 2.80 -16.49 1.53
N LEU A 107 2.01 -15.71 2.26
CA LEU A 107 2.42 -14.46 2.90
C LEU A 107 2.23 -14.57 4.41
N ASP A 108 3.26 -14.24 5.18
CA ASP A 108 3.15 -14.07 6.63
C ASP A 108 2.50 -12.71 6.91
N VAL A 109 1.40 -12.68 7.66
CA VAL A 109 0.56 -11.49 7.84
C VAL A 109 0.09 -11.30 9.26
N ALA A 110 -0.04 -10.03 9.66
CA ALA A 110 -0.83 -9.60 10.80
C ALA A 110 -2.21 -9.19 10.28
N ARG A 111 -3.29 -9.71 10.89
CA ARG A 111 -4.66 -9.39 10.49
C ARG A 111 -5.23 -8.30 11.38
N LEU A 112 -5.81 -7.28 10.76
CA LEU A 112 -6.56 -6.24 11.47
C LEU A 112 -7.82 -6.84 12.12
N PRO A 113 -8.23 -6.34 13.29
CA PRO A 113 -9.47 -6.79 13.93
C PRO A 113 -10.71 -6.44 13.11
N VAL A 114 -11.82 -7.09 13.43
CA VAL A 114 -13.13 -6.77 12.86
C VAL A 114 -13.56 -5.37 13.30
N GLY A 115 -14.17 -4.60 12.41
CA GLY A 115 -14.73 -3.29 12.72
C GLY A 115 -13.71 -2.13 12.69
N VAL A 116 -12.49 -2.35 12.21
CA VAL A 116 -11.53 -1.26 11.95
C VAL A 116 -12.11 -0.30 10.92
N SER A 117 -12.17 0.98 11.25
CA SER A 117 -12.73 2.01 10.38
C SER A 117 -11.81 2.33 9.20
N ALA A 118 -12.37 2.96 8.15
CA ALA A 118 -11.59 3.46 7.01
C ALA A 118 -10.50 4.46 7.47
N ILE A 119 -10.81 5.28 8.49
CA ILE A 119 -9.86 6.22 9.09
C ILE A 119 -8.68 5.47 9.73
N ASP A 120 -8.97 4.40 10.49
CA ASP A 120 -7.91 3.63 11.15
C ASP A 120 -7.03 2.90 10.13
N ILE A 121 -7.64 2.32 9.09
CA ILE A 121 -6.90 1.71 7.98
C ILE A 121 -5.98 2.73 7.32
N TRP A 122 -6.51 3.92 7.01
CA TRP A 122 -5.72 5.01 6.42
C TRP A 122 -4.55 5.42 7.31
N LYS A 123 -4.77 5.58 8.64
CA LYS A 123 -3.72 5.91 9.61
C LYS A 123 -2.66 4.83 9.73
N ILE A 124 -3.07 3.56 9.78
CA ILE A 124 -2.14 2.42 9.81
C ILE A 124 -1.26 2.42 8.55
N GLU A 125 -1.86 2.60 7.37
CA GLU A 125 -1.13 2.65 6.11
C GLU A 125 -0.14 3.82 6.09
N ALA A 126 -0.58 5.03 6.44
CA ALA A 126 0.27 6.21 6.52
C ALA A 126 1.41 6.02 7.54
N GLY A 127 1.10 5.52 8.74
CA GLY A 127 2.09 5.28 9.79
C GLY A 127 3.16 4.27 9.41
N ILE A 128 2.80 3.15 8.77
CA ILE A 128 3.76 2.15 8.28
C ILE A 128 4.67 2.75 7.20
N GLN A 129 4.14 3.64 6.36
CA GLN A 129 4.90 4.31 5.31
C GLN A 129 5.96 5.27 5.87
N LEU A 130 5.61 6.01 6.93
CA LEU A 130 6.48 7.03 7.55
C LEU A 130 7.53 6.42 8.49
N SER A 131 7.27 5.24 9.06
CA SER A 131 8.14 4.62 10.07
C SER A 131 9.45 4.03 9.51
N ARG A 132 9.64 3.98 8.19
CA ARG A 132 10.83 3.38 7.56
C ARG A 132 11.55 4.36 6.63
N PRO A 133 12.75 4.83 7.00
CA PRO A 133 13.50 5.83 6.21
C PRO A 133 13.95 5.35 4.82
N VAL A 134 13.90 4.05 4.55
CA VAL A 134 14.37 3.41 3.29
C VAL A 134 13.21 3.05 2.35
N GLN A 135 11.97 3.33 2.72
CA GLN A 135 10.84 3.06 1.83
C GLN A 135 10.70 4.18 0.80
N LEU A 136 10.37 3.79 -0.45
CA LEU A 136 10.03 4.75 -1.49
C LEU A 136 8.98 5.73 -0.96
N ASN A 137 9.39 6.99 -0.85
CA ASN A 137 8.46 8.07 -0.53
C ASN A 137 7.38 8.13 -1.62
N TYR A 138 6.17 8.52 -1.23
CA TYR A 138 5.16 8.89 -2.21
C TYR A 138 5.73 9.96 -3.15
N GLY A 139 5.59 9.78 -4.46
CA GLY A 139 5.80 10.89 -5.39
C GLY A 139 4.78 12.02 -5.10
N PRO A 140 5.02 13.24 -5.58
CA PRO A 140 4.14 14.40 -5.29
C PRO A 140 2.67 14.13 -5.61
N ILE A 141 2.38 13.43 -6.70
CA ILE A 141 1.01 13.08 -7.12
C ILE A 141 0.39 12.08 -6.15
N ASN A 142 1.13 11.03 -5.76
CA ASN A 142 0.64 10.02 -4.83
C ASN A 142 0.44 10.59 -3.41
N ASN A 143 1.23 11.57 -2.99
CA ASN A 143 0.98 12.33 -1.77
C ASN A 143 -0.37 13.09 -1.83
N LEU A 144 -0.67 13.75 -2.93
CA LEU A 144 -1.95 14.44 -3.12
C LEU A 144 -3.13 13.48 -3.14
N LEU A 145 -2.98 12.32 -3.79
CA LEU A 145 -4.03 11.29 -3.81
C LEU A 145 -4.25 10.70 -2.42
N LYS A 146 -3.19 10.46 -1.65
CA LYS A 146 -3.29 9.98 -0.27
C LYS A 146 -3.96 11.02 0.65
N PHE A 147 -3.69 12.30 0.42
CA PHE A 147 -4.34 13.39 1.12
C PHE A 147 -5.86 13.43 0.81
N LYS A 148 -6.22 13.31 -0.48
CA LYS A 148 -7.63 13.25 -0.93
C LYS A 148 -8.35 12.06 -0.29
N GLU A 149 -7.74 10.89 -0.27
CA GLU A 149 -8.27 9.69 0.36
C GLU A 149 -8.53 9.89 1.86
N GLY A 150 -7.63 10.58 2.58
CA GLY A 150 -7.82 10.93 3.99
C GLY A 150 -9.04 11.84 4.20
N ILE A 151 -9.26 12.82 3.32
CA ILE A 151 -10.45 13.68 3.37
C ILE A 151 -11.72 12.86 3.11
N GLU A 152 -11.71 12.00 2.11
CA GLU A 152 -12.84 11.12 1.78
C GLU A 152 -13.15 10.13 2.91
N ALA A 153 -12.14 9.71 3.67
CA ALA A 153 -12.30 8.91 4.89
C ALA A 153 -12.85 9.70 6.09
N GLY A 154 -12.95 11.05 5.98
CA GLY A 154 -13.50 11.93 7.02
C GLY A 154 -12.47 12.61 7.93
N LEU A 155 -11.18 12.54 7.60
CA LEU A 155 -10.11 13.24 8.33
C LEU A 155 -10.07 14.73 7.96
N LYS A 156 -9.73 15.57 8.93
CA LYS A 156 -9.49 16.99 8.68
C LYS A 156 -8.09 17.19 8.07
N PRO A 157 -7.90 18.23 7.20
CA PRO A 157 -6.59 18.48 6.56
C PRO A 157 -5.41 18.53 7.52
N LEU A 158 -5.58 19.12 8.70
CA LEU A 158 -4.53 19.19 9.71
C LEU A 158 -4.20 17.82 10.33
N GLU A 159 -5.19 16.96 10.51
CA GLU A 159 -4.99 15.58 11.00
C GLU A 159 -4.21 14.77 9.98
N ILE A 160 -4.57 14.87 8.71
CA ILE A 160 -3.87 14.23 7.60
C ILE A 160 -2.41 14.70 7.54
N ALA A 161 -2.19 16.02 7.64
CA ALA A 161 -0.85 16.59 7.62
C ALA A 161 -0.01 16.11 8.79
N LYS A 162 -0.56 16.02 10.00
CA LYS A 162 0.14 15.47 11.18
C LYS A 162 0.58 14.02 10.98
N GLU A 163 -0.27 13.21 10.36
CA GLU A 163 0.05 11.79 10.07
C GLU A 163 1.09 11.66 8.95
N LEU A 164 1.00 12.47 7.89
CA LEU A 164 1.92 12.38 6.74
C LEU A 164 3.28 13.05 6.97
N TYR A 165 3.32 14.08 7.81
CA TYR A 165 4.53 14.84 8.12
C TYR A 165 5.00 14.64 9.56
N GLY A 166 4.80 13.43 10.11
CA GLY A 166 5.11 13.07 11.49
C GLY A 166 6.46 13.62 11.99
N GLY A 167 6.41 14.31 13.13
CA GLY A 167 7.60 14.95 13.74
C GLY A 167 7.75 16.44 13.45
N PHE A 168 7.01 17.04 12.51
CA PHE A 168 6.98 18.48 12.30
C PHE A 168 6.11 19.19 13.34
N LYS A 169 6.51 20.40 13.75
CA LYS A 169 5.68 21.23 14.63
C LYS A 169 4.46 21.72 13.84
N GLU A 170 3.34 21.86 14.52
CA GLU A 170 2.07 22.29 13.91
C GLU A 170 2.21 23.60 13.08
N LYS A 171 3.00 24.56 13.57
CA LYS A 171 3.31 25.80 12.87
C LYS A 171 4.01 25.59 11.51
N ASP A 172 4.88 24.58 11.43
CA ASP A 172 5.65 24.27 10.22
C ASP A 172 4.74 23.57 9.18
N ILE A 173 3.83 22.72 9.66
CA ILE A 173 2.79 22.08 8.82
C ILE A 173 1.83 23.14 8.25
N LEU A 174 1.40 24.11 9.09
CA LEU A 174 0.48 25.17 8.66
C LEU A 174 1.11 26.16 7.67
N ALA A 175 2.44 26.26 7.66
CA ALA A 175 3.19 27.11 6.73
C ALA A 175 3.51 26.39 5.39
N ASP A 176 3.20 25.09 5.24
CA ASP A 176 3.48 24.34 4.01
C ASP A 176 2.55 24.83 2.87
N PRO A 177 3.10 25.33 1.74
CA PRO A 177 2.32 25.81 0.60
C PRO A 177 1.40 24.73 0.00
N ASN A 178 1.80 23.44 0.10
CA ASN A 178 0.99 22.33 -0.39
C ASN A 178 -0.28 22.15 0.44
N LEU A 179 -0.23 22.47 1.73
CA LEU A 179 -1.39 22.40 2.62
C LEU A 179 -2.42 23.51 2.29
N GLU A 180 -1.96 24.70 1.91
CA GLU A 180 -2.83 25.79 1.46
C GLU A 180 -3.56 25.44 0.17
N ILE A 181 -2.87 24.86 -0.81
CA ILE A 181 -3.48 24.39 -2.06
C ILE A 181 -4.60 23.38 -1.80
N ILE A 182 -4.44 22.52 -0.78
CA ILE A 182 -5.44 21.52 -0.43
C ILE A 182 -6.63 22.16 0.29
N LYS A 183 -6.42 23.14 1.16
CA LYS A 183 -7.51 23.92 1.79
C LYS A 183 -8.37 24.66 0.76
N ILE A 184 -7.76 25.21 -0.29
CA ILE A 184 -8.47 25.94 -1.35
C ILE A 184 -9.34 25.00 -2.22
N LYS A 185 -8.94 23.73 -2.37
CA LYS A 185 -9.69 22.75 -3.18
C LYS A 185 -10.75 21.98 -2.40
N SER A 186 -10.82 22.12 -1.08
CA SER A 186 -11.81 21.47 -0.21
C SER A 186 -12.97 22.40 0.21
N ASN A 187 -12.97 23.64 -0.27
CA ASN A 187 -14.09 24.60 -0.23
C ASN A 187 -14.72 24.71 -1.62
#